data_a056e5da6b138abf63bac7771ab00906
#
_entry.id   a056e5da6b138abf63bac7771ab00906
#
_cell.length_a   1.000
_cell.length_b   1.000
_cell.length_c   1.000
_cell.angle_alpha   90.00
_cell.angle_beta   90.00
_cell.angle_gamma   90.00
#
_symmetry.space_group_name_H-M   'P 1'
#
loop_
_entity.id
_entity.type
_entity.pdbx_description
1 polymer ?
#
loop_
_entity_poly.entity_id
_entity_poly.type
_entity_poly.pdbx_seq_one_letter_code
_entity_poly.pdbx_strand_id
1 'polypeptide(L)'
;MAYKVYFDINVLLDLTLQRNNQSDIEKVIVAVEKGTFRGYVCGATIHTISYFLKKKYDIEKTKRILLNLLSFVSIVDPPKEDIQKAMYSSFNDIEDAIQVQTALTFKMDYFLTSDKKLIKASTETLPILNANEFLKRVYIN
;
A
#
# COMPACT_ATOMS: atom_id res chain seq x y z
N MET A 1 -16.44 -0.41 -12.74
CA MET A 1 -15.17 -1.08 -12.43
C MET A 1 -14.56 -0.52 -11.16
N ALA A 2 -13.95 -1.38 -10.36
CA ALA A 2 -13.33 -0.96 -9.11
C ALA A 2 -12.00 -0.24 -9.37
N TYR A 3 -11.74 0.84 -8.62
CA TYR A 3 -10.44 1.48 -8.65
C TYR A 3 -9.36 0.53 -8.11
N LYS A 4 -8.16 0.65 -8.67
CA LYS A 4 -6.96 -0.07 -8.24
C LYS A 4 -6.18 0.81 -7.29
N VAL A 5 -5.97 0.32 -6.08
CA VAL A 5 -5.32 1.07 -5.00
C VAL A 5 -4.06 0.32 -4.56
N TYR A 6 -2.92 0.99 -4.63
CA TYR A 6 -1.65 0.45 -4.14
C TYR A 6 -1.43 0.90 -2.71
N PHE A 7 -1.06 -0.03 -1.84
CA PHE A 7 -0.80 0.27 -0.44
C PHE A 7 0.68 0.33 -0.14
N ASP A 8 1.15 1.46 0.38
CA ASP A 8 2.48 1.57 0.95
C ASP A 8 2.55 0.73 2.24
N ILE A 9 3.75 0.23 2.55
CA ILE A 9 3.99 -0.59 3.73
C ILE A 9 3.51 0.06 5.02
N ASN A 10 3.70 1.38 5.16
CA ASN A 10 3.34 2.08 6.40
C ASN A 10 1.84 2.00 6.71
N VAL A 11 0.99 2.06 5.68
CA VAL A 11 -0.46 1.93 5.85
C VAL A 11 -0.80 0.54 6.38
N LEU A 12 -0.18 -0.50 5.83
CA LEU A 12 -0.43 -1.88 6.25
C LEU A 12 0.15 -2.18 7.62
N LEU A 13 1.29 -1.57 7.97
CA LEU A 13 1.86 -1.69 9.32
C LEU A 13 0.97 -1.01 10.35
N ASP A 14 0.40 0.15 10.02
CA ASP A 14 -0.55 0.82 10.92
C ASP A 14 -1.75 -0.07 11.21
N LEU A 15 -2.23 -0.78 10.20
CA LEU A 15 -3.33 -1.73 10.36
C LEU A 15 -2.92 -2.96 11.17
N THR A 16 -1.86 -3.65 10.75
CA THR A 16 -1.47 -4.95 11.32
C THR A 16 -0.88 -4.84 12.71
N LEU A 17 -0.21 -3.72 13.02
CA LEU A 17 0.36 -3.45 14.34
C LEU A 17 -0.56 -2.59 15.20
N GLN A 18 -1.74 -2.23 14.70
CA GLN A 18 -2.73 -1.43 15.39
C GLN A 18 -2.15 -0.08 15.86
N ARG A 19 -1.50 0.62 14.92
CA ARG A 19 -0.90 1.94 15.17
C ARG A 19 -1.90 3.06 14.83
N ASN A 20 -1.43 4.31 14.84
CA ASN A 20 -2.24 5.50 14.61
C ASN A 20 -3.02 5.47 13.29
N ASN A 21 -4.16 6.17 13.24
CA ASN A 21 -5.04 6.30 12.06
C ASN A 21 -5.68 4.98 11.60
N GLN A 22 -5.70 3.99 12.46
CA GLN A 22 -6.22 2.67 12.16
C GLN A 22 -7.67 2.71 11.67
N SER A 23 -8.53 3.59 12.21
CA SER A 23 -9.94 3.58 11.85
C SER A 23 -10.20 3.96 10.39
N ASP A 24 -9.45 4.91 9.84
CA ASP A 24 -9.59 5.27 8.42
C ASP A 24 -9.08 4.15 7.52
N ILE A 25 -7.96 3.53 7.91
CA ILE A 25 -7.40 2.41 7.17
C ILE A 25 -8.37 1.22 7.19
N GLU A 26 -8.99 0.94 8.34
CA GLU A 26 -9.98 -0.13 8.45
C GLU A 26 -11.16 0.10 7.50
N LYS A 27 -11.64 1.33 7.36
CA LYS A 27 -12.72 1.66 6.42
C LYS A 27 -12.31 1.38 4.98
N VAL A 28 -11.07 1.73 4.60
CA VAL A 28 -10.54 1.43 3.27
C VAL A 28 -10.50 -0.09 3.05
N ILE A 29 -9.99 -0.84 4.04
CA ILE A 29 -9.88 -2.30 3.93
C ILE A 29 -11.26 -2.96 3.81
N VAL A 30 -12.25 -2.50 4.57
CA VAL A 30 -13.63 -3.00 4.44
C VAL A 30 -14.14 -2.78 3.01
N ALA A 31 -13.86 -1.63 2.42
CA ALA A 31 -14.26 -1.34 1.04
C ALA A 31 -13.55 -2.27 0.05
N VAL A 32 -12.27 -2.60 0.30
CA VAL A 32 -11.53 -3.57 -0.52
C VAL A 32 -12.14 -4.97 -0.39
N GLU A 33 -12.44 -5.40 0.83
CA GLU A 33 -13.06 -6.70 1.07
C GLU A 33 -14.43 -6.83 0.40
N LYS A 34 -15.17 -5.73 0.32
CA LYS A 34 -16.48 -5.69 -0.35
C LYS A 34 -16.37 -5.58 -1.88
N GLY A 35 -15.16 -5.44 -2.42
CA GLY A 35 -14.95 -5.29 -3.85
C GLY A 35 -15.17 -3.89 -4.40
N THR A 36 -15.36 -2.89 -3.54
CA THR A 36 -15.48 -1.48 -3.97
C THR A 36 -14.17 -0.99 -4.57
N PHE A 37 -13.05 -1.39 -3.98
CA PHE A 37 -11.70 -1.12 -4.50
C PHE A 37 -10.95 -2.43 -4.61
N ARG A 38 -9.91 -2.47 -5.47
CA ARG A 38 -8.97 -3.58 -5.52
C ARG A 38 -7.65 -3.13 -4.90
N GLY A 39 -7.18 -3.89 -3.91
CA GLY A 39 -5.95 -3.58 -3.19
C GLY A 39 -4.75 -4.33 -3.75
N TYR A 40 -3.61 -3.66 -3.83
CA TYR A 40 -2.37 -4.21 -4.38
C TYR A 40 -1.18 -3.84 -3.51
N VAL A 41 -0.24 -4.76 -3.42
CA VAL A 41 1.05 -4.54 -2.76
C VAL A 41 2.15 -5.25 -3.55
N CYS A 42 3.39 -4.85 -3.33
CA CYS A 42 4.55 -5.56 -3.86
C CYS A 42 4.89 -6.74 -2.95
N GLY A 43 5.42 -7.84 -3.51
CA GLY A 43 5.84 -9.00 -2.72
C GLY A 43 6.87 -8.65 -1.65
N ALA A 44 7.79 -7.74 -1.96
CA ALA A 44 8.78 -7.27 -0.99
C ALA A 44 8.13 -6.63 0.24
N THR A 45 6.95 -6.01 0.08
CA THR A 45 6.20 -5.43 1.20
C THR A 45 5.80 -6.49 2.21
N ILE A 46 5.40 -7.67 1.74
CA ILE A 46 5.02 -8.79 2.62
C ILE A 46 6.22 -9.24 3.45
N HIS A 47 7.40 -9.33 2.84
CA HIS A 47 8.64 -9.66 3.55
C HIS A 47 8.89 -8.68 4.69
N THR A 48 8.81 -7.40 4.40
CA THR A 48 9.09 -6.35 5.39
C THR A 48 8.06 -6.36 6.52
N ILE A 49 6.78 -6.53 6.18
CA ILE A 49 5.72 -6.63 7.19
C ILE A 49 5.97 -7.84 8.10
N SER A 50 6.32 -8.99 7.53
CA SER A 50 6.58 -10.19 8.32
C SER A 50 7.69 -9.98 9.34
N TYR A 51 8.73 -9.23 8.96
CA TYR A 51 9.84 -8.89 9.85
C TYR A 51 9.35 -8.11 11.08
N PHE A 52 8.52 -7.10 10.88
CA PHE A 52 7.99 -6.30 11.98
C PHE A 52 6.97 -7.07 12.83
N LEU A 53 6.14 -7.87 12.21
CA LEU A 53 5.16 -8.68 12.95
C LEU A 53 5.83 -9.71 13.85
N LYS A 54 6.91 -10.35 13.38
CA LYS A 54 7.66 -11.35 14.16
C LYS A 54 8.31 -10.75 15.39
N LYS A 55 8.57 -9.46 15.43
CA LYS A 55 9.08 -8.78 16.62
C LYS A 55 8.02 -8.60 17.70
N LYS A 56 6.76 -8.52 17.31
CA LYS A 56 5.65 -8.24 18.22
C LYS A 56 4.85 -9.49 18.58
N TYR A 57 4.70 -10.42 17.65
CA TYR A 57 3.83 -11.58 17.76
C TYR A 57 4.59 -12.89 17.53
N ASP A 58 4.03 -13.99 18.04
CA ASP A 58 4.57 -15.32 17.75
C ASP A 58 4.36 -15.68 16.26
N ILE A 59 4.97 -16.77 15.85
CA ILE A 59 4.95 -17.19 14.44
C ILE A 59 3.53 -17.55 13.97
N GLU A 60 2.74 -18.20 14.83
CA GLU A 60 1.37 -18.59 14.45
C GLU A 60 0.48 -17.39 14.21
N LYS A 61 0.54 -16.39 15.10
CA LYS A 61 -0.22 -15.17 14.94
C LYS A 61 0.24 -14.37 13.73
N THR A 62 1.56 -14.31 13.50
CA THR A 62 2.12 -13.63 12.31
C THR A 62 1.58 -14.25 11.04
N LYS A 63 1.57 -15.57 10.93
CA LYS A 63 1.04 -16.27 9.75
C LYS A 63 -0.45 -15.97 9.55
N ARG A 64 -1.24 -15.95 10.62
CA ARG A 64 -2.67 -15.64 10.52
C ARG A 64 -2.91 -14.22 10.01
N ILE A 65 -2.15 -13.26 10.52
CA ILE A 65 -2.26 -11.86 10.09
C ILE A 65 -1.92 -11.74 8.59
N LEU A 66 -0.84 -12.38 8.17
CA LEU A 66 -0.42 -12.35 6.76
C LEU A 66 -1.42 -13.04 5.83
N LEU A 67 -1.98 -14.17 6.25
CA LEU A 67 -3.01 -14.86 5.47
C LEU A 67 -4.27 -14.00 5.34
N ASN A 68 -4.65 -13.33 6.41
CA ASN A 68 -5.78 -12.39 6.36
C ASN A 68 -5.50 -11.25 5.38
N LEU A 69 -4.31 -10.65 5.46
CA LEU A 69 -3.90 -9.59 4.54
C LEU A 69 -3.98 -10.06 3.09
N LEU A 70 -3.42 -11.23 2.79
CA LEU A 70 -3.39 -11.79 1.46
C LEU A 70 -4.78 -12.16 0.92
N SER A 71 -5.78 -12.27 1.79
CA SER A 71 -7.15 -12.55 1.36
C SER A 71 -7.81 -11.36 0.67
N PHE A 72 -7.32 -10.14 0.89
CA PHE A 72 -7.92 -8.94 0.28
C PHE A 72 -6.97 -8.11 -0.57
N VAL A 73 -5.67 -8.42 -0.61
CA VAL A 73 -4.75 -7.74 -1.52
C VAL A 73 -4.19 -8.71 -2.55
N SER A 74 -3.87 -8.17 -3.72
CA SER A 74 -3.15 -8.89 -4.78
C SER A 74 -1.71 -8.42 -4.82
N ILE A 75 -0.83 -9.31 -5.27
CA ILE A 75 0.60 -9.02 -5.37
C ILE A 75 0.91 -8.55 -6.78
N VAL A 76 1.65 -7.45 -6.90
CA VAL A 76 2.25 -6.98 -8.15
C VAL A 76 3.73 -6.76 -7.91
N ASP A 77 4.56 -7.32 -8.75
CA ASP A 77 6.01 -7.18 -8.62
C ASP A 77 6.57 -6.45 -9.83
N PRO A 78 7.49 -5.48 -9.63
CA PRO A 78 8.07 -4.75 -10.73
C PRO A 78 9.03 -5.63 -11.53
N PRO A 79 8.97 -5.59 -12.87
CA PRO A 79 10.02 -6.21 -13.68
C PRO A 79 11.33 -5.46 -13.53
N LYS A 80 12.42 -6.08 -13.95
CA LYS A 80 13.76 -5.51 -13.84
C LYS A 80 13.85 -4.09 -14.43
N GLU A 81 13.21 -3.87 -15.58
CA GLU A 81 13.23 -2.58 -16.27
C GLU A 81 12.64 -1.47 -15.41
N ASP A 82 11.60 -1.77 -14.65
CA ASP A 82 10.97 -0.79 -13.76
C ASP A 82 11.87 -0.44 -12.58
N ILE A 83 12.58 -1.43 -12.04
CA ILE A 83 13.54 -1.19 -10.96
C ILE A 83 14.66 -0.28 -11.47
N GLN A 84 15.18 -0.54 -12.68
CA GLN A 84 16.18 0.29 -13.30
C GLN A 84 15.66 1.72 -13.52
N LYS A 85 14.43 1.85 -14.02
CA LYS A 85 13.80 3.15 -14.24
C LYS A 85 13.63 3.94 -12.95
N ALA A 86 13.28 3.26 -11.86
CA ALA A 86 13.13 3.89 -10.55
C ALA A 86 14.43 4.55 -10.07
N MET A 87 15.59 4.01 -10.45
CA MET A 87 16.90 4.58 -10.06
C MET A 87 17.13 5.96 -10.66
N TYR A 88 16.44 6.31 -11.73
CA TYR A 88 16.56 7.63 -12.37
C TYR A 88 15.51 8.63 -11.89
N SER A 89 14.65 8.24 -10.96
CA SER A 89 13.63 9.13 -10.40
C SER A 89 14.25 10.13 -9.42
N SER A 90 13.50 11.15 -9.06
CA SER A 90 13.93 12.16 -8.10
C SER A 90 13.77 11.72 -6.64
N PHE A 91 13.26 10.54 -6.38
CA PHE A 91 13.09 10.05 -5.00
C PHE A 91 14.44 9.73 -4.37
N ASN A 92 14.64 10.20 -3.14
CA ASN A 92 15.85 9.89 -2.37
C ASN A 92 15.78 8.50 -1.74
N ASP A 93 14.58 8.01 -1.44
CA ASP A 93 14.38 6.67 -0.90
C ASP A 93 14.17 5.69 -2.05
N ILE A 94 15.06 4.71 -2.16
CA ILE A 94 15.02 3.73 -3.26
C ILE A 94 13.76 2.87 -3.20
N GLU A 95 13.35 2.46 -2.01
CA GLU A 95 12.14 1.65 -1.84
C GLU A 95 10.91 2.42 -2.32
N ASP A 96 10.78 3.67 -1.93
CA ASP A 96 9.68 4.54 -2.39
C ASP A 96 9.68 4.68 -3.91
N ALA A 97 10.86 4.89 -4.50
CA ALA A 97 11.01 5.01 -5.94
C ALA A 97 10.51 3.76 -6.66
N ILE A 98 10.87 2.58 -6.17
CA ILE A 98 10.45 1.31 -6.76
C ILE A 98 8.93 1.12 -6.61
N GLN A 99 8.37 1.43 -5.45
CA GLN A 99 6.95 1.28 -5.21
C GLN A 99 6.12 2.22 -6.10
N VAL A 100 6.51 3.48 -6.20
CA VAL A 100 5.82 4.44 -7.06
C VAL A 100 5.90 4.01 -8.53
N GLN A 101 7.08 3.56 -8.98
CA GLN A 101 7.24 3.06 -10.35
C GLN A 101 6.37 1.83 -10.60
N THR A 102 6.28 0.93 -9.63
CA THR A 102 5.42 -0.26 -9.73
C THR A 102 3.95 0.15 -9.88
N ALA A 103 3.51 1.09 -9.05
CA ALA A 103 2.15 1.60 -9.13
C ALA A 103 1.84 2.23 -10.49
N LEU A 104 2.78 2.97 -11.06
CA LEU A 104 2.63 3.57 -12.38
C LEU A 104 2.55 2.50 -13.49
N THR A 105 3.44 1.52 -13.45
CA THR A 105 3.52 0.47 -14.47
C THR A 105 2.25 -0.38 -14.51
N PHE A 106 1.72 -0.72 -13.34
CA PHE A 106 0.50 -1.52 -13.23
C PHE A 106 -0.77 -0.68 -13.25
N LYS A 107 -0.63 0.61 -13.58
CA LYS A 107 -1.76 1.54 -13.78
C LYS A 107 -2.70 1.61 -12.59
N MET A 108 -2.12 1.79 -11.40
CA MET A 108 -2.91 2.04 -10.21
C MET A 108 -3.62 3.38 -10.32
N ASP A 109 -4.83 3.42 -9.81
CA ASP A 109 -5.61 4.67 -9.78
C ASP A 109 -5.20 5.55 -8.60
N TYR A 110 -4.79 4.94 -7.50
CA TYR A 110 -4.38 5.64 -6.28
C TYR A 110 -3.24 4.91 -5.58
N PHE A 111 -2.43 5.68 -4.87
CA PHE A 111 -1.36 5.17 -4.01
C PHE A 111 -1.63 5.69 -2.60
N LEU A 112 -1.87 4.79 -1.65
CA LEU A 112 -2.12 5.14 -0.26
C LEU A 112 -0.86 5.03 0.58
N THR A 113 -0.57 6.10 1.33
CA THR A 113 0.58 6.16 2.23
C THR A 113 0.26 7.03 3.44
N SER A 114 0.98 6.84 4.52
CA SER A 114 0.97 7.77 5.66
C SER A 114 2.20 8.68 5.67
N ASP A 115 3.10 8.52 4.71
CA ASP A 115 4.34 9.31 4.61
C ASP A 115 4.07 10.63 3.90
N LYS A 116 4.21 11.73 4.63
CA LYS A 116 3.99 13.08 4.10
C LYS A 116 4.92 13.43 2.93
N LYS A 117 6.12 12.86 2.89
CA LYS A 117 7.05 13.09 1.80
C LYS A 117 6.55 12.49 0.49
N LEU A 118 5.97 11.29 0.56
CA LEU A 118 5.37 10.66 -0.60
C LEU A 118 4.13 11.40 -1.08
N ILE A 119 3.31 11.89 -0.17
CA ILE A 119 2.11 12.65 -0.52
C ILE A 119 2.46 13.88 -1.35
N LYS A 120 3.58 14.53 -1.05
CA LYS A 120 4.05 15.68 -1.84
C LYS A 120 4.41 15.32 -3.27
N ALA A 121 4.66 14.06 -3.57
CA ALA A 121 4.97 13.58 -4.91
C ALA A 121 3.72 13.20 -5.71
N SER A 122 2.53 13.42 -5.18
CA SER A 122 1.26 13.13 -5.84
C SER A 122 1.15 13.86 -7.18
N THR A 123 0.63 13.16 -8.20
CA THR A 123 0.40 13.71 -9.53
C THR A 123 -1.02 13.36 -9.97
N GLU A 124 -1.47 13.94 -11.08
CA GLU A 124 -2.77 13.57 -11.66
C GLU A 124 -2.76 12.12 -12.17
N THR A 125 -1.62 11.68 -12.68
CA THR A 125 -1.46 10.30 -13.18
C THR A 125 -1.51 9.29 -12.05
N LEU A 126 -0.91 9.62 -10.91
CA LEU A 126 -0.92 8.77 -9.72
C LEU A 126 -1.12 9.65 -8.48
N PRO A 127 -2.38 9.90 -8.10
CA PRO A 127 -2.65 10.58 -6.83
C PRO A 127 -2.13 9.74 -5.66
N ILE A 128 -1.34 10.38 -4.80
CA ILE A 128 -0.77 9.78 -3.60
C ILE A 128 -1.45 10.45 -2.40
N LEU A 129 -2.21 9.67 -1.64
CA LEU A 129 -3.09 10.17 -0.59
C LEU A 129 -2.92 9.38 0.69
N ASN A 130 -3.21 9.98 1.84
CA ASN A 130 -3.41 9.21 3.05
C ASN A 130 -4.84 8.65 3.08
N ALA A 131 -5.12 7.75 4.04
CA ALA A 131 -6.42 7.10 4.11
C ALA A 131 -7.57 8.08 4.30
N ASN A 132 -7.39 9.11 5.13
CA ASN A 132 -8.40 10.13 5.38
C ASN A 132 -8.74 10.91 4.10
N GLU A 133 -7.72 11.39 3.39
CA GLU A 133 -7.87 12.11 2.13
C GLU A 133 -8.55 11.23 1.06
N PHE A 134 -8.14 9.98 0.99
CA PHE A 134 -8.72 9.02 0.06
C PHE A 134 -10.21 8.83 0.30
N LEU A 135 -10.61 8.64 1.56
CA LEU A 135 -12.01 8.46 1.92
C LEU A 135 -12.87 9.69 1.60
N LYS A 136 -12.33 10.87 1.83
CA LYS A 136 -13.03 12.12 1.51
C LYS A 136 -13.20 12.32 0.01
N ARG A 137 -12.20 11.93 -0.76
CA ARG A 137 -12.14 12.24 -2.20
C ARG A 137 -12.84 11.19 -3.06
N VAL A 138 -12.73 9.92 -2.68
CA VAL A 138 -13.09 8.80 -3.55
C VAL A 138 -14.24 7.97 -2.97
N TYR A 139 -14.26 7.75 -1.67
CA TYR A 139 -15.26 6.92 -1.02
C TYR A 139 -16.48 7.77 -0.66
N ILE A 140 -17.43 7.79 -1.54
CA ILE A 140 -18.72 8.45 -1.29
C ILE A 140 -19.70 7.36 -0.88
N ASN A 141 -20.28 7.50 0.26
CA ASN A 141 -21.27 6.56 0.79
C ASN A 141 -22.44 6.35 -0.17
#